data_5a476e8732369e59e5f88ca8a4881ebe
#
_entry.id   5a476e8732369e59e5f88ca8a4881ebe
#
_cell.length_a   1.000
_cell.length_b   1.000
_cell.length_c   1.000
_cell.angle_alpha   90.00
_cell.angle_beta   90.00
_cell.angle_gamma   90.00
#
_symmetry.space_group_name_H-M   'P 1'
#
loop_
_entity.id
_entity.type
_entity.pdbx_description
1 polymer ?
#
loop_
_entity_poly.entity_id
_entity_poly.type
_entity_poly.pdbx_seq_one_letter_code
_entity_poly.pdbx_strand_id
1 'polypeptide(L)'
;MGNALSKISMIAEAFFAGFYVSITRGLFIPMLAYSGYPVRDISLVLVPTAIGGILVSSIVYRDPRLFESRFKRVIISSHVLERLMWFSLPFLLLSPPILSLAYMLANVSAALTSILIGAAVYSMFSGDEVIEVSIHRSAASSLSSLLGSLVMTYVSAAYTAPSSYYLLYFTALLVGLSGSMLLMMTPIPRSISEPRSSVVEEVKIRSGTALLILSLMFAGSNMLGISWSPLLKELGAPVYITVALTITGNVGGILGSYVWRGYKAYITAMLLNSLLTAAITFIAVPTYHIAVSFLTSLTFLGVNLLGMHVFSEVNDRIGRIRASAYLVSSNYIGLLAASLISTFLQSPSQNLILAGSIKMLSTLIALITIQEAAIVPAKRAYEISKIIYSTSLLGYSFTLQASRELLKTFISALALTALLLVLYILYRVALTLIGV
;
A
#
# COMPACT_ATOMS: atom_id res chain seq x y z
N MET A 1 -21.48 13.51 -27.13
CA MET A 1 -22.30 12.87 -26.08
C MET A 1 -21.63 11.62 -25.47
N GLY A 2 -21.00 10.73 -26.24
CA GLY A 2 -20.39 9.50 -25.71
C GLY A 2 -19.28 9.70 -24.67
N ASN A 3 -18.43 10.72 -24.84
CA ASN A 3 -17.29 10.97 -23.94
C ASN A 3 -17.73 11.46 -22.54
N ALA A 4 -18.74 12.33 -22.45
CA ALA A 4 -19.26 12.84 -21.17
C ALA A 4 -19.91 11.72 -20.34
N LEU A 5 -20.70 10.83 -20.99
CA LEU A 5 -21.31 9.69 -20.30
C LEU A 5 -20.26 8.71 -19.77
N SER A 6 -19.19 8.47 -20.53
CA SER A 6 -18.07 7.64 -20.12
C SER A 6 -17.33 8.22 -18.90
N LYS A 7 -17.06 9.54 -18.88
CA LYS A 7 -16.46 10.23 -17.74
C LYS A 7 -17.32 10.07 -16.49
N ILE A 8 -18.61 10.38 -16.59
CA ILE A 8 -19.56 10.28 -15.47
C ILE A 8 -19.64 8.84 -14.94
N SER A 9 -19.74 7.83 -15.82
CA SER A 9 -19.81 6.43 -15.42
C SER A 9 -18.56 5.98 -14.67
N MET A 10 -17.36 6.35 -15.16
CA MET A 10 -16.11 6.00 -14.51
C MET A 10 -15.93 6.68 -13.16
N ILE A 11 -16.39 7.93 -13.01
CA ILE A 11 -16.34 8.66 -11.73
C ILE A 11 -17.36 8.06 -10.74
N ALA A 12 -18.57 7.76 -11.20
CA ALA A 12 -19.58 7.13 -10.36
C ALA A 12 -19.18 5.72 -9.91
N GLU A 13 -18.53 4.92 -10.79
CA GLU A 13 -17.95 3.64 -10.39
C GLU A 13 -16.94 3.81 -9.25
N ALA A 14 -16.03 4.79 -9.37
CA ALA A 14 -15.04 5.06 -8.34
C ALA A 14 -15.69 5.49 -7.00
N PHE A 15 -16.80 6.22 -7.04
CA PHE A 15 -17.60 6.53 -5.86
C PHE A 15 -18.11 5.25 -5.18
N PHE A 16 -18.79 4.36 -5.90
CA PHE A 16 -19.28 3.10 -5.33
C PHE A 16 -18.13 2.20 -4.84
N ALA A 17 -17.02 2.16 -5.59
CA ALA A 17 -15.84 1.41 -5.20
C ALA A 17 -15.21 1.93 -3.90
N GLY A 18 -15.12 3.24 -3.71
CA GLY A 18 -14.57 3.85 -2.48
C GLY A 18 -15.38 3.48 -1.24
N PHE A 19 -16.72 3.56 -1.32
CA PHE A 19 -17.61 3.15 -0.23
C PHE A 19 -17.43 1.67 0.10
N TYR A 20 -17.49 0.82 -0.91
CA TYR A 20 -17.33 -0.61 -0.78
C TYR A 20 -15.97 -0.99 -0.14
N VAL A 21 -14.88 -0.43 -0.65
CA VAL A 21 -13.51 -0.70 -0.17
C VAL A 21 -13.32 -0.25 1.27
N SER A 22 -13.86 0.90 1.66
CA SER A 22 -13.71 1.40 3.03
C SER A 22 -14.35 0.46 4.07
N ILE A 23 -15.51 -0.12 3.75
CA ILE A 23 -16.16 -1.08 4.63
C ILE A 23 -15.44 -2.43 4.59
N THR A 24 -15.22 -3.00 3.42
CA THR A 24 -14.69 -4.37 3.32
C THR A 24 -13.27 -4.48 3.84
N ARG A 25 -12.36 -3.62 3.39
CA ARG A 25 -10.96 -3.65 3.81
C ARG A 25 -10.76 -3.01 5.18
N GLY A 26 -11.50 -1.94 5.49
CA GLY A 26 -11.42 -1.27 6.78
C GLY A 26 -11.91 -2.12 7.94
N LEU A 27 -12.90 -3.01 7.71
CA LEU A 27 -13.46 -3.88 8.74
C LEU A 27 -12.73 -5.23 8.86
N PHE A 28 -12.01 -5.71 7.85
CA PHE A 28 -11.52 -7.10 7.81
C PHE A 28 -10.60 -7.45 8.99
N ILE A 29 -9.54 -6.69 9.19
CA ILE A 29 -8.60 -6.95 10.30
C ILE A 29 -9.26 -6.70 11.66
N PRO A 30 -10.02 -5.60 11.89
CA PRO A 30 -10.84 -5.46 13.10
C PRO A 30 -11.75 -6.67 13.35
N MET A 31 -12.48 -7.13 12.33
CA MET A 31 -13.35 -8.30 12.44
C MET A 31 -12.58 -9.54 12.91
N LEU A 32 -11.42 -9.85 12.32
CA LEU A 32 -10.58 -10.97 12.74
C LEU A 32 -10.10 -10.80 14.19
N ALA A 33 -9.55 -9.64 14.53
CA ALA A 33 -9.02 -9.36 15.86
C ALA A 33 -10.10 -9.52 16.94
N TYR A 34 -11.28 -8.94 16.72
CA TYR A 34 -12.37 -9.02 17.69
C TYR A 34 -13.11 -10.37 17.68
N SER A 35 -12.98 -11.15 16.62
CA SER A 35 -13.43 -12.56 16.58
C SER A 35 -12.44 -13.54 17.23
N GLY A 36 -11.37 -13.04 17.85
CA GLY A 36 -10.45 -13.87 18.63
C GLY A 36 -9.18 -14.30 17.92
N TYR A 37 -8.95 -13.85 16.69
CA TYR A 37 -7.72 -14.15 15.95
C TYR A 37 -6.54 -13.35 16.53
N PRO A 38 -5.47 -14.03 17.01
CA PRO A 38 -4.22 -13.36 17.39
C PRO A 38 -3.46 -12.87 16.15
N VAL A 39 -2.46 -12.01 16.33
CA VAL A 39 -1.62 -11.46 15.25
C VAL A 39 -1.08 -12.54 14.33
N ARG A 40 -0.61 -13.66 14.90
CA ARG A 40 -0.11 -14.82 14.14
C ARG A 40 -1.14 -15.37 13.17
N ASP A 41 -2.37 -15.61 13.64
CA ASP A 41 -3.41 -16.25 12.82
C ASP A 41 -3.94 -15.28 11.76
N ILE A 42 -4.06 -13.99 12.10
CA ILE A 42 -4.33 -12.94 11.12
C ILE A 42 -3.27 -12.97 10.02
N SER A 43 -1.99 -13.05 10.40
CA SER A 43 -0.87 -13.07 9.45
C SER A 43 -0.93 -14.30 8.54
N LEU A 44 -1.23 -15.47 9.08
CA LEU A 44 -1.39 -16.71 8.31
C LEU A 44 -2.54 -16.63 7.29
N VAL A 45 -3.64 -15.98 7.63
CA VAL A 45 -4.76 -15.73 6.69
C VAL A 45 -4.31 -14.88 5.51
N LEU A 46 -3.36 -13.97 5.69
CA LEU A 46 -2.89 -13.05 4.65
C LEU A 46 -1.83 -13.67 3.72
N VAL A 47 -1.08 -14.69 4.13
CA VAL A 47 0.00 -15.30 3.34
C VAL A 47 -0.46 -15.78 1.95
N PRO A 48 -1.54 -16.57 1.81
CA PRO A 48 -2.01 -17.00 0.48
C PRO A 48 -2.40 -15.82 -0.41
N THR A 49 -2.97 -14.77 0.17
CA THR A 49 -3.31 -13.53 -0.55
C THR A 49 -2.07 -12.86 -1.14
N ALA A 50 -1.00 -12.77 -0.36
CA ALA A 50 0.25 -12.19 -0.83
C ALA A 50 0.85 -12.99 -1.99
N ILE A 51 0.88 -14.32 -1.85
CA ILE A 51 1.36 -15.23 -2.92
C ILE A 51 0.48 -15.10 -4.17
N GLY A 52 -0.85 -15.16 -4.03
CA GLY A 52 -1.79 -15.01 -5.14
C GLY A 52 -1.67 -13.67 -5.86
N GLY A 53 -1.48 -12.58 -5.10
CA GLY A 53 -1.27 -11.25 -5.65
C GLY A 53 0.05 -11.12 -6.42
N ILE A 54 1.15 -11.69 -5.92
CA ILE A 54 2.42 -11.76 -6.65
C ILE A 54 2.26 -12.57 -7.93
N LEU A 55 1.61 -13.73 -7.88
CA LEU A 55 1.41 -14.58 -9.03
C LEU A 55 0.60 -13.88 -10.12
N VAL A 56 -0.56 -13.30 -9.77
CA VAL A 56 -1.40 -12.61 -10.77
C VAL A 56 -0.69 -11.39 -11.35
N SER A 57 -0.01 -10.61 -10.55
CA SER A 57 0.77 -9.46 -11.03
C SER A 57 1.90 -9.89 -11.95
N SER A 58 2.58 -11.00 -11.64
CA SER A 58 3.65 -11.57 -12.47
C SER A 58 3.12 -12.10 -13.81
N ILE A 59 1.96 -12.77 -13.81
CA ILE A 59 1.30 -13.24 -15.05
C ILE A 59 0.92 -12.05 -15.94
N VAL A 60 0.28 -11.03 -15.36
CA VAL A 60 -0.11 -9.81 -16.11
C VAL A 60 1.11 -9.07 -16.65
N TYR A 61 2.19 -8.98 -15.85
CA TYR A 61 3.44 -8.36 -16.29
C TYR A 61 4.11 -9.11 -17.43
N ARG A 62 4.16 -10.45 -17.36
CA ARG A 62 4.82 -11.29 -18.35
C ARG A 62 4.06 -11.35 -19.66
N ASP A 63 2.75 -11.54 -19.59
CA ASP A 63 1.89 -11.70 -20.77
C ASP A 63 0.59 -10.88 -20.67
N PRO A 64 0.64 -9.55 -20.91
CA PRO A 64 -0.54 -8.71 -20.90
C PRO A 64 -1.57 -9.09 -21.98
N ARG A 65 -1.15 -9.78 -23.05
CA ARG A 65 -2.02 -10.17 -24.18
C ARG A 65 -3.14 -11.11 -23.76
N LEU A 66 -2.96 -11.89 -22.70
CA LEU A 66 -3.99 -12.75 -22.14
C LEU A 66 -5.27 -11.99 -21.78
N PHE A 67 -5.13 -10.71 -21.46
CA PHE A 67 -6.23 -9.86 -21.02
C PHE A 67 -6.73 -8.90 -22.10
N GLU A 68 -5.94 -8.66 -23.16
CA GLU A 68 -6.26 -7.70 -24.22
C GLU A 68 -7.49 -8.11 -25.03
N SER A 69 -7.63 -9.38 -25.41
CA SER A 69 -8.69 -9.86 -26.31
C SER A 69 -10.09 -9.91 -25.67
N ARG A 70 -10.16 -10.06 -24.33
CA ARG A 70 -11.42 -10.16 -23.57
C ARG A 70 -11.50 -9.09 -22.47
N PHE A 71 -10.86 -7.98 -22.68
CA PHE A 71 -10.56 -6.96 -21.70
C PHE A 71 -11.81 -6.56 -20.87
N LYS A 72 -12.89 -6.10 -21.49
CA LYS A 72 -14.11 -5.71 -20.78
C LYS A 72 -14.71 -6.85 -19.95
N ARG A 73 -14.72 -8.09 -20.50
CA ARG A 73 -15.29 -9.25 -19.78
C ARG A 73 -14.47 -9.58 -18.53
N VAL A 74 -13.16 -9.54 -18.65
CA VAL A 74 -12.26 -9.83 -17.50
C VAL A 74 -12.43 -8.79 -16.41
N ILE A 75 -12.52 -7.49 -16.75
CA ILE A 75 -12.80 -6.43 -15.75
C ILE A 75 -14.10 -6.71 -15.01
N ILE A 76 -15.19 -6.97 -15.73
CA ILE A 76 -16.50 -7.17 -15.11
C ILE A 76 -16.52 -8.42 -14.25
N SER A 77 -15.99 -9.55 -14.75
CA SER A 77 -15.98 -10.81 -13.99
C SER A 77 -15.11 -10.72 -12.73
N SER A 78 -13.92 -10.12 -12.82
CA SER A 78 -13.07 -9.91 -11.63
C SER A 78 -13.71 -8.95 -10.63
N HIS A 79 -14.38 -7.89 -11.12
CA HIS A 79 -15.07 -6.92 -10.28
C HIS A 79 -16.24 -7.55 -9.51
N VAL A 80 -17.07 -8.37 -10.16
CA VAL A 80 -18.18 -9.08 -9.50
C VAL A 80 -17.65 -10.14 -8.55
N LEU A 81 -16.66 -10.95 -8.97
CA LEU A 81 -16.08 -12.00 -8.14
C LEU A 81 -15.48 -11.44 -6.84
N GLU A 82 -14.78 -10.32 -6.95
CA GLU A 82 -14.25 -9.61 -5.77
C GLU A 82 -15.37 -9.34 -4.76
N ARG A 83 -16.51 -8.76 -5.19
CA ARG A 83 -17.63 -8.38 -4.30
C ARG A 83 -18.24 -9.58 -3.61
N LEU A 84 -18.45 -10.66 -4.38
CA LEU A 84 -19.00 -11.90 -3.84
C LEU A 84 -18.06 -12.55 -2.82
N MET A 85 -16.76 -12.59 -3.10
CA MET A 85 -15.79 -13.16 -2.19
C MET A 85 -15.68 -12.34 -0.90
N TRP A 86 -15.64 -11.01 -0.98
CA TRP A 86 -15.65 -10.18 0.23
C TRP A 86 -16.90 -10.41 1.06
N PHE A 87 -18.09 -10.47 0.45
CA PHE A 87 -19.33 -10.74 1.17
C PHE A 87 -19.33 -12.07 1.90
N SER A 88 -18.65 -13.08 1.40
CA SER A 88 -18.59 -14.40 2.03
C SER A 88 -17.73 -14.43 3.32
N LEU A 89 -16.78 -13.49 3.51
CA LEU A 89 -15.78 -13.59 4.58
C LEU A 89 -16.36 -13.67 6.00
N PRO A 90 -17.36 -12.87 6.42
CA PRO A 90 -17.89 -12.97 7.78
C PRO A 90 -18.57 -14.31 8.10
N PHE A 91 -19.02 -15.05 7.08
CA PHE A 91 -19.60 -16.39 7.27
C PHE A 91 -18.55 -17.49 7.42
N LEU A 92 -17.28 -17.18 7.13
CA LEU A 92 -16.17 -18.14 7.12
C LEU A 92 -15.24 -18.01 8.34
N LEU A 93 -15.59 -17.17 9.31
CA LEU A 93 -14.76 -16.87 10.49
C LEU A 93 -14.41 -18.13 11.32
N LEU A 94 -15.26 -19.15 11.31
CA LEU A 94 -15.00 -20.40 12.03
C LEU A 94 -14.07 -21.38 11.27
N SER A 95 -13.71 -21.06 10.02
CA SER A 95 -12.91 -21.93 9.16
C SER A 95 -11.72 -21.19 8.55
N PRO A 96 -10.62 -20.99 9.31
CA PRO A 96 -9.47 -20.17 8.89
C PRO A 96 -8.89 -20.53 7.52
N PRO A 97 -8.76 -21.81 7.11
CA PRO A 97 -8.24 -22.14 5.79
C PRO A 97 -9.16 -21.70 4.65
N ILE A 98 -10.49 -21.88 4.81
CA ILE A 98 -11.47 -21.47 3.79
C ILE A 98 -11.56 -19.94 3.74
N LEU A 99 -11.54 -19.28 4.91
CA LEU A 99 -11.47 -17.82 5.01
C LEU A 99 -10.25 -17.27 4.27
N SER A 100 -9.08 -17.86 4.48
CA SER A 100 -7.84 -17.47 3.83
C SER A 100 -7.91 -17.63 2.31
N LEU A 101 -8.49 -18.73 1.82
CA LEU A 101 -8.68 -18.95 0.38
C LEU A 101 -9.68 -17.96 -0.22
N ALA A 102 -10.81 -17.71 0.43
CA ALA A 102 -11.80 -16.72 -0.02
C ALA A 102 -11.21 -15.32 -0.03
N TYR A 103 -10.43 -14.96 1.00
CA TYR A 103 -9.72 -13.68 1.07
C TYR A 103 -8.65 -13.55 -0.02
N MET A 104 -7.92 -14.62 -0.33
CA MET A 104 -7.00 -14.66 -1.46
C MET A 104 -7.73 -14.39 -2.77
N LEU A 105 -8.83 -15.10 -3.05
CA LEU A 105 -9.60 -14.92 -4.28
C LEU A 105 -10.18 -13.50 -4.40
N ALA A 106 -10.66 -12.93 -3.30
CA ALA A 106 -11.14 -11.55 -3.24
C ALA A 106 -10.04 -10.56 -3.65
N ASN A 107 -8.84 -10.70 -3.08
CA ASN A 107 -7.73 -9.78 -3.34
C ASN A 107 -7.05 -10.00 -4.69
N VAL A 108 -6.94 -11.23 -5.18
CA VAL A 108 -6.48 -11.53 -6.54
C VAL A 108 -7.42 -10.90 -7.58
N SER A 109 -8.73 -11.01 -7.37
CA SER A 109 -9.73 -10.36 -8.22
C SER A 109 -9.64 -8.84 -8.14
N ALA A 110 -9.42 -8.28 -6.94
CA ALA A 110 -9.21 -6.84 -6.72
C ALA A 110 -7.95 -6.33 -7.43
N ALA A 111 -6.85 -7.08 -7.36
CA ALA A 111 -5.59 -6.74 -8.03
C ALA A 111 -5.79 -6.68 -9.54
N LEU A 112 -6.41 -7.71 -10.11
CA LEU A 112 -6.71 -7.76 -11.54
C LEU A 112 -7.63 -6.62 -11.97
N THR A 113 -8.69 -6.38 -11.21
CA THR A 113 -9.63 -5.26 -11.43
C THR A 113 -8.89 -3.92 -11.42
N SER A 114 -8.04 -3.67 -10.42
CA SER A 114 -7.29 -2.41 -10.28
C SER A 114 -6.34 -2.16 -11.46
N ILE A 115 -5.58 -3.20 -11.88
CA ILE A 115 -4.68 -3.12 -13.03
C ILE A 115 -5.45 -2.78 -14.31
N LEU A 116 -6.55 -3.49 -14.55
CA LEU A 116 -7.29 -3.35 -15.79
C LEU A 116 -8.16 -2.09 -15.85
N ILE A 117 -8.73 -1.63 -14.73
CA ILE A 117 -9.45 -0.33 -14.69
C ILE A 117 -8.48 0.82 -14.96
N GLY A 118 -7.28 0.79 -14.40
CA GLY A 118 -6.24 1.76 -14.74
C GLY A 118 -5.99 1.80 -16.25
N ALA A 119 -5.75 0.65 -16.87
CA ALA A 119 -5.56 0.55 -18.31
C ALA A 119 -6.79 1.02 -19.12
N ALA A 120 -8.03 0.77 -18.63
CA ALA A 120 -9.25 1.22 -19.26
C ALA A 120 -9.34 2.76 -19.32
N VAL A 121 -9.05 3.45 -18.22
CA VAL A 121 -9.03 4.93 -18.17
C VAL A 121 -8.10 5.49 -19.24
N TYR A 122 -6.87 4.96 -19.31
CA TYR A 122 -5.91 5.39 -20.33
C TYR A 122 -6.27 5.02 -21.77
N SER A 123 -7.10 4.00 -21.97
CA SER A 123 -7.57 3.61 -23.32
C SER A 123 -8.78 4.40 -23.79
N MET A 124 -9.58 4.92 -22.86
CA MET A 124 -10.83 5.66 -23.17
C MET A 124 -10.62 7.16 -23.28
N PHE A 125 -9.59 7.69 -22.63
CA PHE A 125 -9.32 9.13 -22.55
C PHE A 125 -7.88 9.41 -23.00
N SER A 126 -7.61 10.66 -23.44
CA SER A 126 -6.29 11.08 -23.94
C SER A 126 -5.88 12.42 -23.36
N GLY A 127 -4.56 12.64 -23.24
CA GLY A 127 -3.99 13.91 -22.79
C GLY A 127 -4.55 14.37 -21.43
N ASP A 128 -5.00 15.62 -21.37
CA ASP A 128 -5.51 16.25 -20.15
C ASP A 128 -6.79 15.58 -19.61
N GLU A 129 -7.58 14.92 -20.48
CA GLU A 129 -8.78 14.22 -20.04
C GLU A 129 -8.48 13.05 -19.09
N VAL A 130 -7.36 12.34 -19.28
CA VAL A 130 -6.92 11.27 -18.37
C VAL A 130 -6.67 11.82 -16.98
N ILE A 131 -5.99 12.99 -16.91
CA ILE A 131 -5.67 13.65 -15.65
C ILE A 131 -6.97 14.10 -14.96
N GLU A 132 -7.84 14.79 -15.72
CA GLU A 132 -9.14 15.25 -15.23
C GLU A 132 -9.98 14.11 -14.64
N VAL A 133 -10.16 13.02 -15.41
CA VAL A 133 -10.94 11.86 -14.98
C VAL A 133 -10.29 11.19 -13.77
N SER A 134 -8.97 11.05 -13.73
CA SER A 134 -8.26 10.46 -12.60
C SER A 134 -8.42 11.26 -11.31
N ILE A 135 -8.36 12.61 -11.39
CA ILE A 135 -8.59 13.51 -10.26
C ILE A 135 -10.02 13.36 -9.74
N HIS A 136 -11.02 13.42 -10.63
CA HIS A 136 -12.41 13.30 -10.22
C HIS A 136 -12.74 11.90 -9.66
N ARG A 137 -12.19 10.83 -10.23
CA ARG A 137 -12.29 9.46 -9.69
C ARG A 137 -11.71 9.37 -8.28
N SER A 138 -10.52 9.92 -8.08
CA SER A 138 -9.86 9.92 -6.77
C SER A 138 -10.67 10.70 -5.73
N ALA A 139 -11.15 11.89 -6.09
CA ALA A 139 -11.99 12.70 -5.21
C ALA A 139 -13.30 12.02 -4.86
N ALA A 140 -14.00 11.44 -5.84
CA ALA A 140 -15.24 10.70 -5.64
C ALA A 140 -15.03 9.46 -4.75
N SER A 141 -13.96 8.70 -4.99
CA SER A 141 -13.60 7.54 -4.17
C SER A 141 -13.26 7.94 -2.73
N SER A 142 -12.50 9.02 -2.53
CA SER A 142 -12.15 9.49 -1.19
C SER A 142 -13.38 9.97 -0.40
N LEU A 143 -14.27 10.72 -1.05
CA LEU A 143 -15.51 11.18 -0.42
C LEU A 143 -16.41 10.00 -0.01
N SER A 144 -16.60 9.05 -0.90
CA SER A 144 -17.42 7.88 -0.62
C SER A 144 -16.78 6.92 0.38
N SER A 145 -15.45 6.83 0.40
CA SER A 145 -14.70 6.09 1.42
C SER A 145 -14.91 6.68 2.81
N LEU A 146 -14.95 8.01 2.92
CA LEU A 146 -15.31 8.69 4.16
C LEU A 146 -16.73 8.35 4.60
N LEU A 147 -17.71 8.40 3.68
CA LEU A 147 -19.09 8.01 3.96
C LEU A 147 -19.21 6.56 4.41
N GLY A 148 -18.52 5.63 3.72
CA GLY A 148 -18.47 4.22 4.10
C GLY A 148 -17.86 4.01 5.49
N SER A 149 -16.81 4.75 5.85
CA SER A 149 -16.20 4.69 7.17
C SER A 149 -17.14 5.21 8.28
N LEU A 150 -17.92 6.25 8.01
CA LEU A 150 -18.94 6.76 8.93
C LEU A 150 -20.04 5.72 9.17
N VAL A 151 -20.56 5.11 8.09
CA VAL A 151 -21.55 4.02 8.17
C VAL A 151 -20.97 2.84 8.95
N MET A 152 -19.74 2.43 8.66
CA MET A 152 -19.07 1.33 9.35
C MET A 152 -18.93 1.61 10.85
N THR A 153 -18.51 2.79 11.23
CA THR A 153 -18.36 3.20 12.65
C THR A 153 -19.71 3.21 13.35
N TYR A 154 -20.73 3.81 12.73
CA TYR A 154 -22.09 3.88 13.29
C TYR A 154 -22.68 2.47 13.49
N VAL A 155 -22.64 1.62 12.48
CA VAL A 155 -23.19 0.26 12.57
C VAL A 155 -22.44 -0.57 13.61
N SER A 156 -21.10 -0.43 13.69
CA SER A 156 -20.29 -1.13 14.70
C SER A 156 -20.54 -0.64 16.12
N ALA A 157 -21.02 0.59 16.29
CA ALA A 157 -21.43 1.12 17.60
C ALA A 157 -22.86 0.73 17.96
N ALA A 158 -23.77 0.65 16.98
CA ALA A 158 -25.19 0.39 17.19
C ALA A 158 -25.54 -1.10 17.30
N TYR A 159 -24.76 -1.97 16.68
CA TYR A 159 -25.02 -3.41 16.61
C TYR A 159 -23.84 -4.22 17.14
N THR A 160 -24.14 -5.29 17.88
CA THR A 160 -23.11 -6.20 18.38
C THR A 160 -22.63 -7.18 17.29
N ALA A 161 -21.37 -7.64 17.41
CA ALA A 161 -20.86 -8.74 16.57
C ALA A 161 -21.62 -10.06 16.89
N PRO A 162 -21.86 -10.93 15.91
CA PRO A 162 -21.45 -10.84 14.49
C PRO A 162 -22.44 -10.09 13.58
N SER A 163 -23.62 -9.67 14.10
CA SER A 163 -24.68 -9.05 13.29
C SER A 163 -24.21 -7.77 12.57
N SER A 164 -23.37 -6.96 13.23
CA SER A 164 -22.79 -5.77 12.61
C SER A 164 -21.93 -6.11 11.40
N TYR A 165 -21.19 -7.22 11.44
CA TYR A 165 -20.35 -7.67 10.31
C TYR A 165 -21.19 -8.09 9.11
N TYR A 166 -22.24 -8.90 9.32
CA TYR A 166 -23.14 -9.33 8.26
C TYR A 166 -23.83 -8.14 7.58
N LEU A 167 -24.34 -7.19 8.38
CA LEU A 167 -25.01 -6.00 7.87
C LEU A 167 -24.06 -5.14 7.03
N LEU A 168 -22.84 -4.91 7.52
CA LEU A 168 -21.84 -4.08 6.84
C LEU A 168 -21.37 -4.73 5.53
N TYR A 169 -21.05 -6.02 5.52
CA TYR A 169 -20.62 -6.71 4.30
C TYR A 169 -21.76 -6.86 3.29
N PHE A 170 -23.00 -7.02 3.75
CA PHE A 170 -24.17 -7.00 2.87
C PHE A 170 -24.39 -5.61 2.24
N THR A 171 -24.31 -4.55 3.03
CA THR A 171 -24.39 -3.17 2.52
C THR A 171 -23.27 -2.90 1.50
N ALA A 172 -22.04 -3.33 1.81
CA ALA A 172 -20.91 -3.22 0.91
C ALA A 172 -21.14 -4.00 -0.41
N LEU A 173 -21.74 -5.21 -0.35
CA LEU A 173 -22.08 -6.00 -1.53
C LEU A 173 -23.05 -5.24 -2.43
N LEU A 174 -24.14 -4.71 -1.89
CA LEU A 174 -25.16 -3.98 -2.66
C LEU A 174 -24.56 -2.76 -3.36
N VAL A 175 -23.81 -1.95 -2.61
CA VAL A 175 -23.12 -0.77 -3.15
C VAL A 175 -22.06 -1.16 -4.19
N GLY A 176 -21.27 -2.19 -3.90
CA GLY A 176 -20.25 -2.69 -4.81
C GLY A 176 -20.79 -3.26 -6.11
N LEU A 177 -21.93 -3.98 -6.06
CA LEU A 177 -22.62 -4.47 -7.27
C LEU A 177 -23.20 -3.34 -8.11
N SER A 178 -23.67 -2.24 -7.48
CA SER A 178 -24.08 -1.03 -8.23
C SER A 178 -22.93 -0.48 -9.07
N GLY A 179 -21.71 -0.43 -8.51
CA GLY A 179 -20.51 -0.09 -9.28
C GLY A 179 -20.20 -1.07 -10.42
N SER A 180 -20.44 -2.37 -10.22
CA SER A 180 -20.28 -3.39 -11.28
C SER A 180 -21.28 -3.20 -12.42
N MET A 181 -22.53 -2.85 -12.09
CA MET A 181 -23.57 -2.53 -13.10
C MET A 181 -23.18 -1.30 -13.94
N LEU A 182 -22.64 -0.26 -13.31
CA LEU A 182 -22.14 0.92 -14.03
C LEU A 182 -21.01 0.56 -15.00
N LEU A 183 -20.06 -0.29 -14.59
CA LEU A 183 -19.00 -0.77 -15.48
C LEU A 183 -19.54 -1.58 -16.67
N MET A 184 -20.60 -2.37 -16.48
CA MET A 184 -21.27 -3.08 -17.59
C MET A 184 -21.85 -2.10 -18.62
N MET A 185 -22.43 -0.99 -18.16
CA MET A 185 -23.02 0.05 -19.00
C MET A 185 -21.97 0.96 -19.64
N THR A 186 -20.80 1.09 -19.04
CA THR A 186 -19.71 1.94 -19.55
C THR A 186 -19.18 1.38 -20.87
N PRO A 187 -18.93 2.22 -21.89
CA PRO A 187 -18.41 1.79 -23.19
C PRO A 187 -16.91 1.50 -23.14
N ILE A 188 -16.48 0.63 -22.23
CA ILE A 188 -15.10 0.16 -22.15
C ILE A 188 -14.79 -0.64 -23.42
N PRO A 189 -13.62 -0.46 -24.06
CA PRO A 189 -13.20 -1.23 -25.21
C PRO A 189 -13.26 -2.73 -24.94
N ARG A 190 -13.73 -3.51 -25.91
CA ARG A 190 -13.77 -4.99 -25.78
C ARG A 190 -12.37 -5.60 -25.82
N SER A 191 -11.45 -4.92 -26.54
CA SER A 191 -10.04 -5.27 -26.65
C SER A 191 -9.20 -4.00 -26.63
N ILE A 192 -7.99 -4.08 -26.11
CA ILE A 192 -6.98 -3.01 -26.13
C ILE A 192 -5.69 -3.55 -26.72
N SER A 193 -4.91 -2.66 -27.35
CA SER A 193 -3.52 -2.95 -27.75
C SER A 193 -2.61 -1.96 -27.08
N GLU A 194 -1.56 -2.45 -26.42
CA GLU A 194 -0.53 -1.56 -25.88
C GLU A 194 0.41 -1.08 -26.99
N PRO A 195 0.68 0.25 -27.07
CA PRO A 195 1.71 0.74 -27.96
C PRO A 195 3.07 0.18 -27.53
N ARG A 196 3.88 -0.29 -28.49
CA ARG A 196 5.26 -0.69 -28.23
C ARG A 196 6.09 0.57 -28.02
N SER A 197 6.49 0.84 -26.79
CA SER A 197 7.43 1.92 -26.50
C SER A 197 8.82 1.58 -27.00
N SER A 198 9.41 2.48 -27.78
CA SER A 198 10.76 2.33 -28.36
C SER A 198 11.77 3.37 -27.84
N VAL A 199 11.40 4.20 -26.89
CA VAL A 199 12.27 5.29 -26.41
C VAL A 199 12.92 4.91 -25.10
N VAL A 200 14.26 4.88 -25.11
CA VAL A 200 15.09 4.68 -23.92
C VAL A 200 15.56 6.06 -23.45
N GLU A 201 14.84 6.65 -22.51
CA GLU A 201 15.31 7.83 -21.77
C GLU A 201 16.14 7.45 -20.54
N GLU A 202 17.05 8.34 -20.12
CA GLU A 202 17.90 8.14 -18.93
C GLU A 202 17.06 7.96 -17.65
N VAL A 203 17.39 6.93 -16.87
CA VAL A 203 16.61 6.51 -15.70
C VAL A 203 17.02 7.30 -14.47
N LYS A 204 16.12 8.07 -13.86
CA LYS A 204 16.36 8.75 -12.58
C LYS A 204 16.41 7.77 -11.39
N ILE A 205 15.58 6.73 -11.41
CA ILE A 205 15.58 5.68 -10.38
C ILE A 205 15.66 4.31 -11.03
N ARG A 206 16.60 3.47 -10.56
CA ARG A 206 16.68 2.08 -11.02
C ARG A 206 15.42 1.32 -10.58
N SER A 207 14.73 0.66 -11.51
CA SER A 207 13.46 -0.02 -11.25
C SER A 207 13.54 -1.03 -10.08
N GLY A 208 14.62 -1.80 -9.97
CA GLY A 208 14.80 -2.73 -8.85
C GLY A 208 14.90 -2.04 -7.48
N THR A 209 15.57 -0.89 -7.41
CA THR A 209 15.68 -0.09 -6.17
C THR A 209 14.33 0.51 -5.78
N ALA A 210 13.56 1.01 -6.76
CA ALA A 210 12.23 1.52 -6.52
C ALA A 210 11.28 0.44 -6.00
N LEU A 211 11.34 -0.77 -6.59
CA LEU A 211 10.57 -1.93 -6.10
C LEU A 211 10.93 -2.26 -4.66
N LEU A 212 12.22 -2.28 -4.31
CA LEU A 212 12.68 -2.56 -2.95
C LEU A 212 12.17 -1.51 -1.95
N ILE A 213 12.32 -0.22 -2.26
CA ILE A 213 11.85 0.88 -1.41
C ILE A 213 10.34 0.75 -1.15
N LEU A 214 9.55 0.61 -2.22
CA LEU A 214 8.11 0.50 -2.10
C LEU A 214 7.69 -0.78 -1.36
N SER A 215 8.32 -1.92 -1.65
CA SER A 215 8.01 -3.18 -0.98
C SER A 215 8.30 -3.12 0.53
N LEU A 216 9.41 -2.51 0.96
CA LEU A 216 9.72 -2.32 2.37
C LEU A 216 8.72 -1.37 3.06
N MET A 217 8.35 -0.26 2.42
CA MET A 217 7.34 0.65 2.96
C MET A 217 5.98 -0.05 3.09
N PHE A 218 5.57 -0.81 2.08
CA PHE A 218 4.34 -1.60 2.15
C PHE A 218 4.44 -2.73 3.17
N ALA A 219 5.61 -3.36 3.36
CA ALA A 219 5.81 -4.35 4.41
C ALA A 219 5.52 -3.75 5.79
N GLY A 220 6.14 -2.63 6.13
CA GLY A 220 5.87 -1.94 7.39
C GLY A 220 4.42 -1.47 7.52
N SER A 221 3.78 -1.05 6.42
CA SER A 221 2.38 -0.62 6.44
C SER A 221 1.40 -1.78 6.61
N ASN A 222 1.68 -2.93 6.01
CA ASN A 222 0.88 -4.14 6.22
C ASN A 222 1.06 -4.70 7.64
N MET A 223 2.29 -4.66 8.20
CA MET A 223 2.54 -5.01 9.61
C MET A 223 1.77 -4.10 10.57
N LEU A 224 1.73 -2.78 10.29
CA LEU A 224 0.89 -1.83 11.02
C LEU A 224 -0.58 -2.23 10.95
N GLY A 225 -1.10 -2.51 9.74
CA GLY A 225 -2.49 -2.95 9.54
C GLY A 225 -2.82 -4.22 10.31
N ILE A 226 -1.93 -5.22 10.30
CA ILE A 226 -2.09 -6.49 11.02
C ILE A 226 -2.19 -6.29 12.54
N SER A 227 -1.44 -5.33 13.09
CA SER A 227 -1.20 -5.23 14.53
C SER A 227 -2.01 -4.14 15.24
N TRP A 228 -2.47 -3.13 14.52
CA TRP A 228 -3.12 -1.98 15.17
C TRP A 228 -4.47 -2.36 15.83
N SER A 229 -5.29 -3.16 15.13
CA SER A 229 -6.57 -3.62 15.69
C SER A 229 -6.38 -4.58 16.89
N PRO A 230 -5.48 -5.58 16.83
CA PRO A 230 -5.14 -6.37 18.02
C PRO A 230 -4.63 -5.52 19.20
N LEU A 231 -3.74 -4.55 18.96
CA LEU A 231 -3.26 -3.65 20.00
C LEU A 231 -4.42 -2.89 20.66
N LEU A 232 -5.31 -2.30 19.86
CA LEU A 232 -6.47 -1.58 20.41
C LEU A 232 -7.41 -2.50 21.22
N LYS A 233 -7.58 -3.74 20.79
CA LYS A 233 -8.32 -4.74 21.55
C LYS A 233 -7.64 -5.04 22.89
N GLU A 234 -6.32 -5.21 22.92
CA GLU A 234 -5.54 -5.39 24.16
C GLU A 234 -5.67 -4.19 25.11
N LEU A 235 -5.77 -2.97 24.58
CA LEU A 235 -6.04 -1.76 25.33
C LEU A 235 -7.51 -1.62 25.78
N GLY A 236 -8.36 -2.60 25.51
CA GLY A 236 -9.78 -2.60 25.89
C GLY A 236 -10.66 -1.71 25.01
N ALA A 237 -10.19 -1.26 23.85
CA ALA A 237 -10.99 -0.45 22.94
C ALA A 237 -12.16 -1.26 22.35
N PRO A 238 -13.37 -0.68 22.26
CA PRO A 238 -14.46 -1.30 21.52
C PRO A 238 -14.21 -1.24 19.99
N VAL A 239 -14.85 -2.15 19.23
CA VAL A 239 -14.67 -2.27 17.77
C VAL A 239 -14.87 -0.94 17.04
N TYR A 240 -15.86 -0.14 17.42
CA TYR A 240 -16.15 1.12 16.74
C TYR A 240 -15.00 2.14 16.83
N ILE A 241 -14.19 2.13 17.90
CA ILE A 241 -12.98 2.96 17.99
C ILE A 241 -11.95 2.49 16.94
N THR A 242 -11.76 1.19 16.81
CA THR A 242 -10.83 0.62 15.86
C THR A 242 -11.22 0.93 14.41
N VAL A 243 -12.50 0.83 14.07
CA VAL A 243 -12.97 1.18 12.73
C VAL A 243 -13.03 2.69 12.49
N ALA A 244 -13.20 3.51 13.53
CA ALA A 244 -13.16 4.98 13.44
C ALA A 244 -11.79 5.52 13.00
N LEU A 245 -10.71 4.74 13.17
CA LEU A 245 -9.39 5.09 12.62
C LEU A 245 -9.45 5.33 11.11
N THR A 246 -10.32 4.63 10.39
CA THR A 246 -10.47 4.79 8.94
C THR A 246 -11.05 6.15 8.56
N ILE A 247 -11.89 6.76 9.41
CA ILE A 247 -12.45 8.09 9.17
C ILE A 247 -11.33 9.12 9.15
N THR A 248 -10.56 9.19 10.23
CA THR A 248 -9.46 10.15 10.35
C THR A 248 -8.31 9.84 9.39
N GLY A 249 -8.09 8.55 9.11
CA GLY A 249 -7.19 8.10 8.07
C GLY A 249 -7.55 8.62 6.69
N ASN A 250 -8.82 8.53 6.30
CA ASN A 250 -9.30 9.08 5.02
C ASN A 250 -9.12 10.61 4.96
N VAL A 251 -9.46 11.34 6.04
CA VAL A 251 -9.24 12.79 6.10
C VAL A 251 -7.75 13.12 6.00
N GLY A 252 -6.89 12.40 6.73
CA GLY A 252 -5.44 12.57 6.66
C GLY A 252 -4.88 12.30 5.26
N GLY A 253 -5.38 11.27 4.58
CA GLY A 253 -5.04 10.97 3.19
C GLY A 253 -5.43 12.08 2.23
N ILE A 254 -6.64 12.63 2.35
CA ILE A 254 -7.09 13.75 1.50
C ILE A 254 -6.19 14.96 1.71
N LEU A 255 -5.94 15.37 2.94
CA LEU A 255 -5.09 16.53 3.24
C LEU A 255 -3.64 16.31 2.83
N GLY A 256 -3.11 15.09 2.97
CA GLY A 256 -1.77 14.72 2.55
C GLY A 256 -1.52 14.95 1.06
N SER A 257 -2.54 14.85 0.21
CA SER A 257 -2.42 15.10 -1.23
C SER A 257 -2.05 16.54 -1.58
N TYR A 258 -2.33 17.48 -0.70
CA TYR A 258 -1.99 18.89 -0.87
C TYR A 258 -0.66 19.27 -0.20
N VAL A 259 -0.22 18.52 0.81
CA VAL A 259 0.97 18.84 1.62
C VAL A 259 2.25 18.37 0.94
N TRP A 260 2.28 17.15 0.41
CA TRP A 260 3.49 16.53 -0.08
C TRP A 260 3.71 16.81 -1.55
N ARG A 261 4.80 17.52 -1.89
CA ARG A 261 5.17 17.86 -3.28
C ARG A 261 6.67 17.71 -3.50
N GLY A 262 7.05 16.81 -4.41
CA GLY A 262 8.44 16.58 -4.79
C GLY A 262 9.20 15.59 -3.87
N TYR A 263 10.30 15.07 -4.36
CA TYR A 263 11.05 13.95 -3.75
C TYR A 263 11.49 14.19 -2.31
N LYS A 264 11.96 15.40 -1.99
CA LYS A 264 12.36 15.74 -0.60
C LYS A 264 11.19 15.64 0.37
N ALA A 265 10.02 16.13 -0.04
CA ALA A 265 8.80 16.06 0.76
C ALA A 265 8.34 14.60 0.93
N TYR A 266 8.43 13.77 -0.12
CA TYR A 266 8.08 12.35 -0.03
C TYR A 266 8.96 11.59 0.95
N ILE A 267 10.27 11.85 0.94
CA ILE A 267 11.20 11.21 1.89
C ILE A 267 10.97 11.70 3.32
N THR A 268 10.69 13.00 3.51
CA THR A 268 10.28 13.52 4.81
C THR A 268 9.01 12.84 5.31
N ALA A 269 8.03 12.63 4.43
CA ALA A 269 6.81 11.90 4.75
C ALA A 269 7.10 10.44 5.14
N MET A 270 8.01 9.75 4.42
CA MET A 270 8.45 8.39 4.75
C MET A 270 9.07 8.33 6.15
N LEU A 271 9.97 9.28 6.46
CA LEU A 271 10.62 9.37 7.78
C LEU A 271 9.59 9.56 8.89
N LEU A 272 8.71 10.55 8.74
CA LEU A 272 7.65 10.82 9.73
C LEU A 272 6.71 9.62 9.89
N ASN A 273 6.33 8.96 8.80
CA ASN A 273 5.50 7.77 8.83
C ASN A 273 6.16 6.61 9.58
N SER A 274 7.47 6.44 9.41
CA SER A 274 8.25 5.42 10.12
C SER A 274 8.26 5.66 11.63
N LEU A 275 8.53 6.89 12.04
CA LEU A 275 8.53 7.30 13.45
C LEU A 275 7.14 7.19 14.09
N LEU A 276 6.10 7.67 13.40
CA LEU A 276 4.72 7.57 13.87
C LEU A 276 4.29 6.11 14.04
N THR A 277 4.68 5.22 13.12
CA THR A 277 4.34 3.79 13.21
C THR A 277 4.92 3.15 14.47
N ALA A 278 6.18 3.44 14.81
CA ALA A 278 6.79 2.95 16.04
C ALA A 278 6.17 3.61 17.29
N ALA A 279 5.85 4.91 17.21
CA ALA A 279 5.28 5.67 18.33
C ALA A 279 3.89 5.17 18.78
N ILE A 280 3.14 4.50 17.90
CA ILE A 280 1.81 3.93 18.21
C ILE A 280 1.87 3.02 19.44
N THR A 281 2.95 2.27 19.62
CA THR A 281 3.10 1.31 20.72
C THR A 281 3.17 1.95 22.11
N PHE A 282 3.51 3.23 22.17
CA PHE A 282 3.63 3.97 23.43
C PHE A 282 2.37 4.70 23.86
N ILE A 283 1.30 4.59 23.06
CA ILE A 283 0.02 5.26 23.30
C ILE A 283 -0.93 4.30 24.01
N ALA A 284 -1.11 4.51 25.31
CA ALA A 284 -1.97 3.66 26.14
C ALA A 284 -3.48 3.98 26.02
N VAL A 285 -3.82 5.20 25.59
CA VAL A 285 -5.22 5.67 25.54
C VAL A 285 -5.81 5.42 24.15
N PRO A 286 -6.82 4.53 24.00
CA PRO A 286 -7.37 4.15 22.70
C PRO A 286 -7.85 5.32 21.83
N THR A 287 -8.44 6.36 22.42
CA THR A 287 -8.97 7.51 21.67
C THR A 287 -7.88 8.34 21.00
N TYR A 288 -6.65 8.36 21.53
CA TYR A 288 -5.55 9.10 20.92
C TYR A 288 -5.07 8.45 19.61
N HIS A 289 -5.30 7.15 19.44
CA HIS A 289 -5.00 6.47 18.17
C HIS A 289 -5.79 7.06 16.99
N ILE A 290 -6.94 7.69 17.24
CA ILE A 290 -7.73 8.37 16.21
C ILE A 290 -6.93 9.55 15.62
N ALA A 291 -6.29 10.36 16.46
CA ALA A 291 -5.44 11.47 15.99
C ALA A 291 -4.16 10.95 15.30
N VAL A 292 -3.58 9.87 15.84
CA VAL A 292 -2.39 9.26 15.23
C VAL A 292 -2.70 8.62 13.89
N SER A 293 -3.89 8.07 13.70
CA SER A 293 -4.35 7.55 12.40
C SER A 293 -4.40 8.64 11.34
N PHE A 294 -4.88 9.82 11.70
CA PHE A 294 -4.82 11.00 10.81
C PHE A 294 -3.39 11.31 10.37
N LEU A 295 -2.45 11.44 11.32
CA LEU A 295 -1.06 11.77 11.02
C LEU A 295 -0.35 10.67 10.21
N THR A 296 -0.61 9.41 10.55
CA THR A 296 -0.04 8.25 9.85
C THR A 296 -0.53 8.19 8.41
N SER A 297 -1.81 8.43 8.17
CA SER A 297 -2.38 8.43 6.81
C SER A 297 -1.95 9.66 6.01
N LEU A 298 -1.88 10.83 6.63
CA LEU A 298 -1.35 12.04 6.02
C LEU A 298 0.08 11.83 5.52
N THR A 299 0.95 11.25 6.34
CA THR A 299 2.34 10.99 5.97
C THR A 299 2.48 9.81 5.00
N PHE A 300 1.64 8.77 5.11
CA PHE A 300 1.66 7.62 4.19
C PHE A 300 1.28 8.03 2.76
N LEU A 301 0.48 9.07 2.58
CA LEU A 301 0.18 9.55 1.23
C LEU A 301 1.42 10.05 0.50
N GLY A 302 2.39 10.64 1.17
CA GLY A 302 3.68 10.99 0.57
C GLY A 302 4.41 9.78 -0.03
N VAL A 303 4.30 8.62 0.60
CA VAL A 303 4.82 7.34 0.07
C VAL A 303 4.08 6.92 -1.20
N ASN A 304 2.74 7.03 -1.20
CA ASN A 304 1.94 6.71 -2.38
C ASN A 304 2.28 7.63 -3.56
N LEU A 305 2.53 8.91 -3.31
CA LEU A 305 2.94 9.87 -4.34
C LEU A 305 4.33 9.56 -4.90
N LEU A 306 5.26 9.07 -4.07
CA LEU A 306 6.53 8.52 -4.57
C LEU A 306 6.27 7.32 -5.50
N GLY A 307 5.38 6.40 -5.10
CA GLY A 307 4.97 5.27 -5.94
C GLY A 307 4.37 5.70 -7.28
N MET A 308 3.55 6.75 -7.30
CA MET A 308 2.99 7.30 -8.53
C MET A 308 4.06 7.94 -9.44
N HIS A 309 5.06 8.59 -8.86
CA HIS A 309 6.19 9.12 -9.63
C HIS A 309 7.01 8.00 -10.29
N VAL A 310 7.33 6.95 -9.51
CA VAL A 310 7.98 5.74 -10.04
C VAL A 310 7.14 5.11 -11.15
N PHE A 311 5.83 5.04 -10.97
CA PHE A 311 4.91 4.53 -11.99
C PHE A 311 5.01 5.33 -13.29
N SER A 312 4.99 6.66 -13.21
CA SER A 312 5.10 7.53 -14.38
C SER A 312 6.38 7.25 -15.17
N GLU A 313 7.54 7.17 -14.48
CA GLU A 313 8.83 6.88 -15.13
C GLU A 313 8.89 5.47 -15.74
N VAL A 314 8.28 4.48 -15.08
CA VAL A 314 8.26 3.08 -15.54
C VAL A 314 7.26 2.88 -16.68
N ASN A 315 6.11 3.58 -16.64
CA ASN A 315 5.05 3.48 -17.63
C ASN A 315 5.53 3.73 -19.06
N ASP A 316 6.34 4.78 -19.26
CA ASP A 316 6.83 5.19 -20.57
C ASP A 316 7.78 4.16 -21.22
N ARG A 317 8.30 3.23 -20.42
CA ARG A 317 9.27 2.20 -20.84
C ARG A 317 8.67 0.84 -21.12
N ILE A 318 7.83 0.37 -20.21
CA ILE A 318 7.32 -1.02 -20.23
C ILE A 318 5.85 -1.12 -20.58
N GLY A 319 5.17 0.03 -20.73
CA GLY A 319 3.74 0.10 -21.00
C GLY A 319 2.88 0.09 -19.73
N ARG A 320 1.64 0.52 -19.88
CA ARG A 320 0.72 0.87 -18.77
C ARG A 320 0.29 -0.33 -17.94
N ILE A 321 -0.04 -1.44 -18.58
CA ILE A 321 -0.46 -2.66 -17.88
C ILE A 321 0.70 -3.22 -17.06
N ARG A 322 1.90 -3.27 -17.64
CA ARG A 322 3.09 -3.76 -16.95
C ARG A 322 3.51 -2.85 -15.80
N ALA A 323 3.47 -1.54 -15.99
CA ALA A 323 3.79 -0.58 -14.92
C ALA A 323 2.79 -0.69 -13.76
N SER A 324 1.51 -0.86 -14.04
CA SER A 324 0.48 -1.09 -13.02
C SER A 324 0.70 -2.42 -12.29
N ALA A 325 0.99 -3.50 -13.02
CA ALA A 325 1.31 -4.80 -12.42
C ALA A 325 2.57 -4.73 -11.53
N TYR A 326 3.57 -3.95 -11.94
CA TYR A 326 4.80 -3.72 -11.17
C TYR A 326 4.51 -3.04 -9.81
N LEU A 327 3.69 -1.97 -9.79
CA LEU A 327 3.31 -1.30 -8.55
C LEU A 327 2.46 -2.21 -7.64
N VAL A 328 1.50 -2.91 -8.22
CA VAL A 328 0.66 -3.86 -7.48
C VAL A 328 1.52 -4.97 -6.88
N SER A 329 2.53 -5.48 -7.61
CA SER A 329 3.45 -6.49 -7.10
C SER A 329 4.25 -6.01 -5.88
N SER A 330 4.67 -4.74 -5.85
CA SER A 330 5.41 -4.19 -4.70
C SER A 330 4.60 -4.24 -3.40
N ASN A 331 3.30 -3.99 -3.48
CA ASN A 331 2.41 -4.11 -2.33
C ASN A 331 2.27 -5.57 -1.86
N TYR A 332 2.13 -6.53 -2.77
CA TYR A 332 2.01 -7.94 -2.40
C TYR A 332 3.32 -8.55 -1.93
N ILE A 333 4.48 -8.12 -2.45
CA ILE A 333 5.80 -8.48 -1.91
C ILE A 333 5.91 -7.95 -0.48
N GLY A 334 5.52 -6.70 -0.25
CA GLY A 334 5.46 -6.12 1.08
C GLY A 334 4.49 -6.86 2.02
N LEU A 335 3.32 -7.25 1.53
CA LEU A 335 2.34 -8.03 2.30
C LEU A 335 2.90 -9.42 2.65
N LEU A 336 3.60 -10.09 1.73
CA LEU A 336 4.22 -11.40 2.01
C LEU A 336 5.27 -11.27 3.10
N ALA A 337 6.19 -10.30 2.98
CA ALA A 337 7.21 -10.05 4.00
C ALA A 337 6.57 -9.73 5.36
N ALA A 338 5.57 -8.84 5.39
CA ALA A 338 4.83 -8.48 6.59
C ALA A 338 4.18 -9.70 7.24
N SER A 339 3.44 -10.50 6.46
CA SER A 339 2.72 -11.66 6.97
C SER A 339 3.66 -12.74 7.50
N LEU A 340 4.75 -13.04 6.78
CA LEU A 340 5.75 -14.02 7.24
C LEU A 340 6.42 -13.55 8.54
N ILE A 341 6.89 -12.30 8.60
CA ILE A 341 7.53 -11.76 9.80
C ILE A 341 6.55 -11.75 10.99
N SER A 342 5.32 -11.27 10.78
CA SER A 342 4.31 -11.15 11.83
C SER A 342 3.83 -12.53 12.34
N THR A 343 4.00 -13.60 11.57
CA THR A 343 3.70 -14.96 12.03
C THR A 343 4.61 -15.42 13.18
N PHE A 344 5.84 -14.89 13.23
CA PHE A 344 6.79 -15.21 14.31
C PHE A 344 6.67 -14.27 15.51
N LEU A 345 5.97 -13.14 15.37
CA LEU A 345 5.80 -12.15 16.42
C LEU A 345 4.42 -12.29 17.06
N GLN A 346 4.37 -12.56 18.34
CA GLN A 346 3.10 -12.76 19.06
C GLN A 346 2.50 -11.43 19.55
N SER A 347 3.36 -10.46 19.92
CA SER A 347 2.92 -9.18 20.46
C SER A 347 2.62 -8.15 19.35
N PRO A 348 1.45 -7.50 19.35
CA PRO A 348 1.15 -6.41 18.44
C PRO A 348 2.14 -5.26 18.55
N SER A 349 2.60 -4.94 19.77
CA SER A 349 3.58 -3.87 20.03
C SER A 349 4.94 -4.16 19.40
N GLN A 350 5.46 -5.37 19.54
CA GLN A 350 6.72 -5.78 18.89
C GLN A 350 6.63 -5.67 17.37
N ASN A 351 5.49 -6.10 16.81
CA ASN A 351 5.26 -6.02 15.38
C ASN A 351 5.21 -4.57 14.87
N LEU A 352 4.62 -3.65 15.64
CA LEU A 352 4.58 -2.23 15.30
C LEU A 352 5.96 -1.55 15.37
N ILE A 353 6.78 -1.87 16.36
CA ILE A 353 8.16 -1.37 16.44
C ILE A 353 8.95 -1.84 15.23
N LEU A 354 8.86 -3.13 14.90
CA LEU A 354 9.55 -3.69 13.73
C LEU A 354 9.01 -3.10 12.43
N ALA A 355 7.70 -2.85 12.34
CA ALA A 355 7.09 -2.15 11.20
C ALA A 355 7.69 -0.75 10.98
N GLY A 356 7.83 0.03 12.05
CA GLY A 356 8.51 1.33 12.01
C GLY A 356 9.97 1.22 11.58
N SER A 357 10.69 0.21 12.08
CA SER A 357 12.09 -0.05 11.73
C SER A 357 12.26 -0.42 10.24
N ILE A 358 11.39 -1.26 9.70
CA ILE A 358 11.40 -1.62 8.26
C ILE A 358 11.09 -0.40 7.38
N LYS A 359 10.14 0.44 7.78
CA LYS A 359 9.86 1.71 7.08
C LYS A 359 11.06 2.65 7.15
N MET A 360 11.73 2.73 8.29
CA MET A 360 12.95 3.53 8.46
C MET A 360 14.07 3.04 7.54
N LEU A 361 14.28 1.73 7.44
CA LEU A 361 15.23 1.13 6.50
C LEU A 361 14.89 1.53 5.05
N SER A 362 13.61 1.45 4.66
CA SER A 362 13.17 1.91 3.34
C SER A 362 13.50 3.39 3.11
N THR A 363 13.27 4.24 4.12
CA THR A 363 13.58 5.68 4.06
C THR A 363 15.07 5.93 3.88
N LEU A 364 15.93 5.19 4.59
CA LEU A 364 17.38 5.29 4.45
C LEU A 364 17.85 4.87 3.05
N ILE A 365 17.30 3.77 2.52
CA ILE A 365 17.60 3.35 1.15
C ILE A 365 17.18 4.43 0.15
N ALA A 366 15.99 5.03 0.33
CA ALA A 366 15.51 6.10 -0.54
C ALA A 366 16.41 7.34 -0.49
N LEU A 367 16.89 7.75 0.69
CA LEU A 367 17.82 8.87 0.87
C LEU A 367 19.16 8.66 0.15
N ILE A 368 19.64 7.41 0.07
CA ILE A 368 20.91 7.09 -0.58
C ILE A 368 20.76 6.95 -2.10
N THR A 369 19.61 6.47 -2.56
CA THR A 369 19.45 6.05 -3.96
C THR A 369 18.72 7.04 -4.85
N ILE A 370 17.90 7.94 -4.26
CA ILE A 370 17.17 8.96 -5.02
C ILE A 370 18.04 10.22 -5.09
N GLN A 371 18.63 10.49 -6.25
CA GLN A 371 19.57 11.60 -6.46
C GLN A 371 19.00 12.97 -6.10
N GLU A 372 17.71 13.20 -6.36
CA GLU A 372 17.02 14.48 -6.10
C GLU A 372 16.79 14.76 -4.61
N ALA A 373 16.88 13.72 -3.79
CA ALA A 373 16.72 13.78 -2.34
C ALA A 373 18.04 13.65 -1.59
N ALA A 374 19.13 13.37 -2.29
CA ALA A 374 20.45 13.24 -1.67
C ALA A 374 20.80 14.50 -0.87
N ILE A 375 21.28 14.30 0.36
CA ILE A 375 21.66 15.37 1.29
C ILE A 375 22.76 16.26 0.70
N VAL A 376 23.58 15.69 -0.21
CA VAL A 376 24.59 16.42 -0.97
C VAL A 376 24.08 16.58 -2.41
N PRO A 377 23.86 17.80 -2.90
CA PRO A 377 23.47 18.04 -4.29
C PRO A 377 24.47 17.38 -5.24
N ALA A 378 23.99 16.64 -6.23
CA ALA A 378 24.82 15.92 -7.22
C ALA A 378 25.88 16.83 -7.87
N LYS A 379 25.57 18.12 -8.06
CA LYS A 379 26.50 19.13 -8.56
C LYS A 379 27.68 19.38 -7.61
N ARG A 380 27.46 19.44 -6.29
CA ARG A 380 28.53 19.57 -5.30
C ARG A 380 29.33 18.27 -5.12
N ALA A 381 28.66 17.13 -5.16
CA ALA A 381 29.33 15.84 -5.14
C ALA A 381 30.22 15.67 -6.40
N TYR A 382 29.75 16.13 -7.55
CA TYR A 382 30.51 16.15 -8.81
C TYR A 382 31.71 17.15 -8.74
N GLU A 383 31.52 18.33 -8.20
CA GLU A 383 32.60 19.31 -8.01
C GLU A 383 33.66 18.81 -7.02
N ILE A 384 33.26 18.21 -5.90
CA ILE A 384 34.16 17.58 -4.94
C ILE A 384 34.88 16.38 -5.57
N SER A 385 34.18 15.55 -6.33
CA SER A 385 34.80 14.42 -7.04
C SER A 385 35.76 14.89 -8.13
N LYS A 386 35.46 16.02 -8.81
CA LYS A 386 36.33 16.63 -9.82
C LYS A 386 37.60 17.21 -9.21
N ILE A 387 37.50 17.81 -8.01
CA ILE A 387 38.67 18.29 -7.23
C ILE A 387 39.52 17.09 -6.78
N ILE A 388 38.93 16.02 -6.31
CA ILE A 388 39.63 14.79 -5.94
C ILE A 388 40.23 14.10 -7.17
N TYR A 389 39.52 14.13 -8.31
CA TYR A 389 39.96 13.54 -9.57
C TYR A 389 41.10 14.32 -10.24
N SER A 390 41.10 15.66 -10.12
CA SER A 390 42.14 16.52 -10.70
C SER A 390 43.49 16.41 -9.97
N THR A 391 43.54 15.82 -8.79
CA THR A 391 44.76 15.79 -7.94
C THR A 391 45.56 14.48 -8.04
N SER A 392 45.08 13.40 -8.71
CA SER A 392 45.98 12.25 -8.99
C SER A 392 45.41 11.26 -10.02
N LEU A 393 46.19 10.97 -11.03
CA LEU A 393 46.02 9.85 -11.99
C LEU A 393 46.08 8.47 -11.31
N LEU A 394 46.61 8.36 -10.14
CA LEU A 394 46.61 7.19 -9.24
C LEU A 394 45.29 7.03 -8.47
N GLY A 395 44.44 8.06 -8.46
CA GLY A 395 43.23 8.10 -7.66
C GLY A 395 42.08 7.28 -8.21
N TYR A 396 42.03 6.93 -9.51
CA TYR A 396 40.84 6.31 -10.10
C TYR A 396 40.59 4.89 -9.60
N SER A 397 41.61 4.04 -9.59
CA SER A 397 41.49 2.68 -9.05
C SER A 397 41.35 2.70 -7.53
N PHE A 398 42.05 3.62 -6.85
CA PHE A 398 41.95 3.83 -5.40
C PHE A 398 40.59 4.42 -5.01
N THR A 399 40.03 5.38 -5.79
CA THR A 399 38.74 6.00 -5.51
C THR A 399 37.60 5.02 -5.74
N LEU A 400 37.66 4.17 -6.78
CA LEU A 400 36.70 3.10 -7.01
C LEU A 400 36.78 2.01 -5.93
N GLN A 401 37.97 1.67 -5.50
CA GLN A 401 38.20 0.68 -4.44
C GLN A 401 37.85 1.26 -3.08
N ALA A 402 38.25 2.50 -2.78
CA ALA A 402 37.90 3.21 -1.56
C ALA A 402 36.41 3.55 -1.48
N SER A 403 35.74 3.92 -2.59
CA SER A 403 34.28 4.13 -2.57
C SER A 403 33.52 2.80 -2.44
N ARG A 404 34.03 1.70 -2.99
CA ARG A 404 33.48 0.36 -2.77
C ARG A 404 33.68 -0.12 -1.34
N GLU A 405 34.84 0.11 -0.76
CA GLU A 405 35.16 -0.23 0.62
C GLU A 405 34.46 0.71 1.62
N LEU A 406 34.36 2.02 1.32
CA LEU A 406 33.56 2.96 2.09
C LEU A 406 32.06 2.61 2.03
N LEU A 407 31.54 2.23 0.87
CA LEU A 407 30.16 1.79 0.73
C LEU A 407 29.92 0.47 1.49
N LYS A 408 30.84 -0.49 1.40
CA LYS A 408 30.77 -1.73 2.19
C LYS A 408 30.87 -1.45 3.69
N THR A 409 31.81 -0.59 4.11
CA THR A 409 31.99 -0.22 5.51
C THR A 409 30.77 0.56 6.01
N PHE A 410 30.20 1.45 5.22
CA PHE A 410 28.99 2.18 5.55
C PHE A 410 27.78 1.25 5.63
N ILE A 411 27.61 0.33 4.69
CA ILE A 411 26.54 -0.69 4.73
C ILE A 411 26.75 -1.63 5.92
N SER A 412 27.99 -2.02 6.21
CA SER A 412 28.31 -2.88 7.36
C SER A 412 28.13 -2.13 8.69
N ALA A 413 28.49 -0.86 8.77
CA ALA A 413 28.24 0.00 9.93
C ALA A 413 26.72 0.22 10.13
N LEU A 414 25.98 0.44 9.06
CA LEU A 414 24.51 0.55 9.10
C LEU A 414 23.83 -0.76 9.52
N ALA A 415 24.31 -1.88 8.99
CA ALA A 415 23.83 -3.21 9.38
C ALA A 415 24.19 -3.53 10.84
N LEU A 416 25.39 -3.16 11.29
CA LEU A 416 25.82 -3.30 12.68
C LEU A 416 25.00 -2.39 13.61
N THR A 417 24.76 -1.15 13.22
CA THR A 417 23.93 -0.21 13.99
C THR A 417 22.49 -0.69 14.07
N ALA A 418 21.92 -1.19 12.95
CA ALA A 418 20.61 -1.80 12.94
C ALA A 418 20.55 -3.07 13.81
N LEU A 419 21.59 -3.91 13.74
CA LEU A 419 21.71 -5.11 14.59
C LEU A 419 21.81 -4.74 16.08
N LEU A 420 22.64 -3.75 16.43
CA LEU A 420 22.76 -3.25 17.80
C LEU A 420 21.46 -2.63 18.29
N LEU A 421 20.74 -1.90 17.44
CA LEU A 421 19.42 -1.36 17.76
C LEU A 421 18.40 -2.49 18.01
N VAL A 422 18.39 -3.51 17.17
CA VAL A 422 17.54 -4.69 17.35
C VAL A 422 17.93 -5.43 18.65
N LEU A 423 19.21 -5.64 18.90
CA LEU A 423 19.70 -6.26 20.14
C LEU A 423 19.36 -5.42 21.39
N TYR A 424 19.47 -4.10 21.29
CA TYR A 424 19.05 -3.19 22.37
C TYR A 424 17.54 -3.27 22.62
N ILE A 425 16.74 -3.30 21.56
CA ILE A 425 15.28 -3.47 21.68
C ILE A 425 14.95 -4.83 22.29
N LEU A 426 15.60 -5.91 21.85
CA LEU A 426 15.43 -7.26 22.42
C LEU A 426 15.84 -7.31 23.89
N TYR A 427 16.96 -6.66 24.26
CA TYR A 427 17.39 -6.53 25.64
C TYR A 427 16.36 -5.78 26.50
N ARG A 428 15.82 -4.65 26.01
CA ARG A 428 14.78 -3.88 26.74
C ARG A 428 13.47 -4.70 26.86
N VAL A 429 13.11 -5.42 25.82
CA VAL A 429 11.95 -6.34 25.87
C VAL A 429 12.18 -7.46 26.89
N ALA A 430 13.37 -8.07 26.90
CA ALA A 430 13.70 -9.09 27.88
C ALA A 430 13.66 -8.56 29.31
N LEU A 431 14.19 -7.36 29.59
CA LEU A 431 14.09 -6.72 30.89
C LEU A 431 12.64 -6.47 31.32
N THR A 432 11.80 -6.01 30.39
CA THR A 432 10.36 -5.77 30.67
C THR A 432 9.61 -7.07 30.94
N LEU A 433 10.01 -8.18 30.30
CA LEU A 433 9.40 -9.52 30.51
C LEU A 433 9.86 -10.16 31.83
N ILE A 434 11.04 -9.79 32.35
CA ILE A 434 11.60 -10.30 33.61
C ILE A 434 11.13 -9.45 34.82
N GLY A 435 10.41 -8.36 34.55
CA GLY A 435 9.88 -7.48 35.60
C GLY A 435 10.93 -6.54 36.25
N VAL A 436 12.01 -6.23 35.50
CA VAL A 436 13.05 -5.28 35.91
C VAL A 436 12.96 -3.99 35.10
#